data_427796432705d9f385210e4c47c796b1
#
_entry.id   427796432705d9f385210e4c47c796b1
#
_cell.length_a   1.000
_cell.length_b   1.000
_cell.length_c   1.000
_cell.angle_alpha   90.00
_cell.angle_beta   90.00
_cell.angle_gamma   90.00
#
_symmetry.space_group_name_H-M   'P 1'
#
loop_
_entity.id
_entity.type
_entity.pdbx_description
1 polymer ?
#
loop_
_entity_poly.entity_id
_entity_poly.type
_entity_poly.pdbx_seq_one_letter_code
_entity_poly.pdbx_strand_id
1 'polypeptide(L)'
;SRIFYQVTLCNEFLRQTSDDVLEERNVPSDFRSKIASYRAEARFLRALSYWHALDLFRNVPFVTEDDPIGKFQPEQATPQELFSFIESELTEIEAAISPSRQNEYGRADAATVQMLLAKLYLNAEVYISQDRYTDALAYAQKVINAGFELDPLYQNLFLADNHKSPEMIFPITQDGNFTRTWGGMTFIIRAGLGGSMPAEESGVVNGWAGVRTTRQLVEKFPPGGGSYIESTEGNTASYPKIYIPNSTQGFDATDTDNSLASTGDMVYEGHVYFPEANGEFFIA
;
A
#
# COMPACT_ATOMS: atom_id res chain seq x y z
N SER A 1 -4.05 -2.23 -17.23
CA SER A 1 -4.13 -2.00 -15.79
C SER A 1 -2.90 -1.24 -15.29
N ARG A 2 -2.97 -0.63 -14.12
CA ARG A 2 -1.86 0.15 -13.54
C ARG A 2 -0.63 -0.71 -13.25
N ILE A 3 -0.81 -1.97 -12.86
CA ILE A 3 0.28 -2.92 -12.63
C ILE A 3 1.18 -3.03 -13.87
N PHE A 4 0.60 -3.33 -15.02
CA PHE A 4 1.37 -3.49 -16.26
C PHE A 4 1.95 -2.17 -16.79
N TYR A 5 1.31 -1.05 -16.50
CA TYR A 5 1.90 0.26 -16.80
C TYR A 5 3.22 0.46 -16.04
N GLN A 6 3.25 0.15 -14.74
CA GLN A 6 4.47 0.23 -13.95
C GLN A 6 5.54 -0.78 -14.42
N VAL A 7 5.14 -2.02 -14.70
CA VAL A 7 6.06 -3.03 -15.28
C VAL A 7 6.71 -2.51 -16.57
N THR A 8 5.90 -1.93 -17.47
CA THR A 8 6.41 -1.37 -18.74
C THR A 8 7.41 -0.24 -18.51
N LEU A 9 7.14 0.66 -17.57
CA LEU A 9 8.06 1.75 -17.24
C LEU A 9 9.38 1.21 -16.66
N CYS A 10 9.31 0.23 -15.76
CA CYS A 10 10.51 -0.40 -15.19
C CYS A 10 11.33 -1.12 -16.28
N ASN A 11 10.68 -1.91 -17.13
CA ASN A 11 11.36 -2.61 -18.22
C ASN A 11 12.03 -1.64 -19.18
N GLU A 12 11.35 -0.56 -19.57
CA GLU A 12 11.94 0.45 -20.47
C GLU A 12 13.11 1.16 -19.80
N PHE A 13 13.01 1.52 -18.53
CA PHE A 13 14.13 2.11 -17.80
C PHE A 13 15.32 1.16 -17.74
N LEU A 14 15.12 -0.12 -17.43
CA LEU A 14 16.18 -1.13 -17.37
C LEU A 14 16.85 -1.34 -18.74
N ARG A 15 16.07 -1.36 -19.82
CA ARG A 15 16.56 -1.46 -21.20
C ARG A 15 17.42 -0.27 -21.59
N GLN A 16 16.94 0.95 -21.30
CA GLN A 16 17.61 2.20 -21.65
C GLN A 16 18.84 2.51 -20.79
N THR A 17 19.04 1.76 -19.72
CA THR A 17 20.16 1.90 -18.78
C THR A 17 21.01 0.64 -18.68
N SER A 18 20.94 -0.29 -19.66
CA SER A 18 21.85 -1.43 -19.73
C SER A 18 23.29 -0.96 -19.90
N ASP A 19 24.24 -1.79 -19.50
CA ASP A 19 25.67 -1.43 -19.55
C ASP A 19 26.11 -1.05 -20.97
N ASP A 20 25.65 -1.78 -21.98
CA ASP A 20 25.95 -1.51 -23.40
C ASP A 20 25.43 -0.13 -23.83
N VAL A 21 24.21 0.23 -23.44
CA VAL A 21 23.60 1.53 -23.76
C VAL A 21 24.31 2.67 -23.00
N LEU A 22 24.71 2.44 -21.76
CA LEU A 22 25.46 3.42 -20.98
C LEU A 22 26.87 3.65 -21.56
N GLU A 23 27.48 2.60 -22.10
CA GLU A 23 28.77 2.69 -22.78
C GLU A 23 28.65 3.43 -24.11
N GLU A 24 27.68 3.07 -24.96
CA GLU A 24 27.39 3.76 -26.22
C GLU A 24 27.15 5.26 -26.02
N ARG A 25 26.45 5.63 -24.95
CA ARG A 25 26.17 7.03 -24.59
C ARG A 25 27.33 7.74 -23.89
N ASN A 26 28.45 7.06 -23.68
CA ASN A 26 29.62 7.58 -22.97
C ASN A 26 29.27 8.14 -21.56
N VAL A 27 28.41 7.46 -20.82
CA VAL A 27 27.99 7.91 -19.49
C VAL A 27 29.15 7.84 -18.49
N PRO A 28 29.51 8.93 -17.79
CA PRO A 28 30.60 8.96 -16.82
C PRO A 28 30.43 7.92 -15.69
N SER A 29 31.52 7.40 -15.15
CA SER A 29 31.53 6.32 -14.16
C SER A 29 30.81 6.66 -12.85
N ASP A 30 30.90 7.91 -12.40
CA ASP A 30 30.20 8.40 -11.21
C ASP A 30 28.67 8.41 -11.39
N PHE A 31 28.19 8.70 -12.61
CA PHE A 31 26.77 8.56 -12.95
C PHE A 31 26.35 7.11 -13.08
N ARG A 32 27.20 6.22 -13.60
CA ARG A 32 26.90 4.78 -13.70
C ARG A 32 26.63 4.17 -12.32
N SER A 33 27.35 4.58 -11.28
CA SER A 33 27.10 4.12 -9.91
C SER A 33 25.72 4.54 -9.39
N LYS A 34 25.30 5.76 -9.69
CA LYS A 34 23.92 6.24 -9.36
C LYS A 34 22.86 5.49 -10.15
N ILE A 35 23.10 5.27 -11.44
CA ILE A 35 22.19 4.52 -12.31
C ILE A 35 22.03 3.08 -11.80
N ALA A 36 23.10 2.45 -11.31
CA ALA A 36 23.01 1.11 -10.72
C ALA A 36 22.04 1.07 -9.52
N SER A 37 22.08 2.07 -8.64
CA SER A 37 21.10 2.18 -7.54
C SER A 37 19.67 2.39 -8.07
N TYR A 38 19.48 3.25 -9.08
CA TYR A 38 18.17 3.47 -9.68
C TYR A 38 17.64 2.21 -10.39
N ARG A 39 18.53 1.43 -11.00
CA ARG A 39 18.17 0.12 -11.58
C ARG A 39 17.70 -0.86 -10.52
N ALA A 40 18.34 -0.89 -9.35
CA ALA A 40 17.91 -1.73 -8.23
C ALA A 40 16.51 -1.30 -7.74
N GLU A 41 16.23 0.00 -7.62
CA GLU A 41 14.90 0.51 -7.27
C GLU A 41 13.85 0.19 -8.35
N ALA A 42 14.18 0.29 -9.63
CA ALA A 42 13.28 -0.07 -10.72
C ALA A 42 12.97 -1.58 -10.71
N ARG A 43 13.95 -2.44 -10.44
CA ARG A 43 13.75 -3.88 -10.26
C ARG A 43 12.86 -4.17 -9.04
N PHE A 44 13.05 -3.46 -7.92
CA PHE A 44 12.15 -3.54 -6.77
C PHE A 44 10.71 -3.19 -7.14
N LEU A 45 10.48 -2.06 -7.82
CA LEU A 45 9.13 -1.64 -8.22
C LEU A 45 8.47 -2.63 -9.20
N ARG A 46 9.25 -3.25 -10.08
CA ARG A 46 8.79 -4.33 -10.96
C ARG A 46 8.40 -5.57 -10.16
N ALA A 47 9.26 -6.00 -9.24
CA ALA A 47 8.99 -7.13 -8.36
C ALA A 47 7.73 -6.89 -7.50
N LEU A 48 7.57 -5.69 -6.94
CA LEU A 48 6.36 -5.28 -6.20
C LEU A 48 5.12 -5.35 -7.09
N SER A 49 5.21 -4.90 -8.34
CA SER A 49 4.09 -4.98 -9.29
C SER A 49 3.72 -6.42 -9.62
N TYR A 50 4.69 -7.29 -9.83
CA TYR A 50 4.44 -8.71 -10.06
C TYR A 50 3.95 -9.44 -8.80
N TRP A 51 4.40 -9.04 -7.60
CA TRP A 51 3.86 -9.56 -6.36
C TRP A 51 2.36 -9.23 -6.22
N HIS A 52 1.94 -7.99 -6.48
CA HIS A 52 0.52 -7.64 -6.54
C HIS A 52 -0.24 -8.42 -7.62
N ALA A 53 0.39 -8.66 -8.78
CA ALA A 53 -0.22 -9.43 -9.85
C ALA A 53 -0.41 -10.91 -9.45
N LEU A 54 0.59 -11.50 -8.80
CA LEU A 54 0.54 -12.86 -8.25
C LEU A 54 -0.57 -13.00 -7.20
N ASP A 55 -0.63 -12.05 -6.26
CA ASP A 55 -1.59 -12.07 -5.15
C ASP A 55 -3.04 -11.92 -5.63
N LEU A 56 -3.29 -10.98 -6.53
CA LEU A 56 -4.64 -10.67 -7.02
C LEU A 56 -5.15 -11.60 -8.12
N PHE A 57 -4.27 -12.11 -8.98
CA PHE A 57 -4.66 -12.78 -10.23
C PHE A 57 -4.01 -14.14 -10.46
N ARG A 58 -2.99 -14.51 -9.70
CA ARG A 58 -2.19 -15.72 -9.80
C ARG A 58 -1.43 -15.86 -11.13
N ASN A 59 -2.14 -16.11 -12.22
CA ASN A 59 -1.57 -16.27 -13.57
C ASN A 59 -1.75 -14.97 -14.35
N VAL A 60 -0.66 -14.37 -14.76
CA VAL A 60 -0.68 -13.09 -15.50
C VAL A 60 0.30 -13.11 -16.65
N PRO A 61 0.10 -12.29 -17.68
CA PRO A 61 1.10 -12.11 -18.73
C PRO A 61 2.45 -11.70 -18.11
N PHE A 62 3.53 -12.29 -18.57
CA PHE A 62 4.87 -12.03 -18.04
C PHE A 62 5.74 -11.37 -19.09
N VAL A 63 6.35 -10.24 -18.74
CA VAL A 63 7.21 -9.45 -19.64
C VAL A 63 8.38 -8.83 -18.86
N THR A 64 9.55 -8.82 -19.48
CA THR A 64 10.79 -8.22 -18.96
C THR A 64 11.38 -7.21 -19.95
N GLU A 65 12.51 -6.64 -19.63
CA GLU A 65 13.27 -5.77 -20.52
C GLU A 65 13.81 -6.47 -21.76
N ASP A 66 13.93 -7.80 -21.73
CA ASP A 66 14.46 -8.60 -22.85
C ASP A 66 13.41 -8.89 -23.92
N ASP A 67 12.13 -8.67 -23.59
CA ASP A 67 11.05 -8.91 -24.53
C ASP A 67 10.98 -7.84 -25.64
N PRO A 68 10.52 -8.20 -26.85
CA PRO A 68 10.47 -7.26 -27.95
C PRO A 68 9.48 -6.12 -27.71
N ILE A 69 9.85 -4.92 -28.21
CA ILE A 69 8.97 -3.76 -28.20
C ILE A 69 7.96 -3.88 -29.36
N GLY A 70 6.70 -3.64 -29.05
CA GLY A 70 5.63 -3.59 -30.07
C GLY A 70 4.54 -4.60 -29.84
N LYS A 71 3.91 -5.04 -30.93
CA LYS A 71 2.81 -5.99 -30.86
C LYS A 71 3.33 -7.42 -30.74
N PHE A 72 3.34 -7.93 -29.54
CA PHE A 72 3.48 -9.37 -29.29
C PHE A 72 2.47 -9.77 -28.22
N GLN A 73 2.19 -11.04 -28.12
CA GLN A 73 1.30 -11.57 -27.10
C GLN A 73 2.14 -12.35 -26.09
N PRO A 74 2.37 -11.77 -24.89
CA PRO A 74 3.15 -12.45 -23.88
C PRO A 74 2.43 -13.69 -23.35
N GLU A 75 3.22 -14.71 -23.04
CA GLU A 75 2.70 -15.89 -22.36
C GLU A 75 2.32 -15.57 -20.91
N GLN A 76 1.41 -16.37 -20.35
CA GLN A 76 1.08 -16.28 -18.94
C GLN A 76 2.11 -17.08 -18.13
N ALA A 77 2.70 -16.42 -17.12
CA ALA A 77 3.47 -17.11 -16.11
C ALA A 77 2.55 -17.81 -15.10
N THR A 78 3.00 -18.95 -14.63
CA THR A 78 2.39 -19.65 -13.49
C THR A 78 2.75 -18.96 -12.17
N PRO A 79 2.02 -19.22 -11.07
CA PRO A 79 2.37 -18.68 -9.75
C PRO A 79 3.78 -19.07 -9.31
N GLN A 80 4.24 -20.28 -9.66
CA GLN A 80 5.58 -20.75 -9.36
C GLN A 80 6.66 -19.94 -10.10
N GLU A 81 6.46 -19.67 -11.38
CA GLU A 81 7.39 -18.87 -12.19
C GLU A 81 7.44 -17.42 -11.69
N LEU A 82 6.27 -16.82 -11.39
CA LEU A 82 6.20 -15.46 -10.83
C LEU A 82 6.87 -15.38 -9.46
N PHE A 83 6.63 -16.35 -8.58
CA PHE A 83 7.26 -16.40 -7.27
C PHE A 83 8.77 -16.45 -7.40
N SER A 84 9.28 -17.36 -8.23
CA SER A 84 10.71 -17.51 -8.45
C SER A 84 11.35 -16.26 -9.06
N PHE A 85 10.67 -15.60 -9.98
CA PHE A 85 11.12 -14.33 -10.55
C PHE A 85 11.20 -13.23 -9.50
N ILE A 86 10.13 -13.05 -8.71
CA ILE A 86 10.09 -12.02 -7.65
C ILE A 86 11.17 -12.28 -6.61
N GLU A 87 11.33 -13.52 -6.19
CA GLU A 87 12.38 -13.94 -5.24
C GLU A 87 13.79 -13.63 -5.77
N SER A 88 14.07 -14.00 -7.02
CA SER A 88 15.37 -13.73 -7.67
C SER A 88 15.64 -12.23 -7.77
N GLU A 89 14.69 -11.46 -8.31
CA GLU A 89 14.81 -10.00 -8.43
C GLU A 89 15.16 -9.35 -7.08
N LEU A 90 14.43 -9.69 -6.04
CA LEU A 90 14.60 -9.07 -4.72
C LEU A 90 15.92 -9.51 -4.04
N THR A 91 16.27 -10.77 -4.13
CA THR A 91 17.52 -11.26 -3.51
C THR A 91 18.76 -10.71 -4.20
N GLU A 92 18.74 -10.56 -5.53
CA GLU A 92 19.86 -10.01 -6.28
C GLU A 92 20.08 -8.51 -5.99
N ILE A 93 19.02 -7.74 -5.79
CA ILE A 93 19.15 -6.30 -5.55
C ILE A 93 19.39 -5.94 -4.08
N GLU A 94 19.21 -6.87 -3.12
CA GLU A 94 19.30 -6.58 -1.68
C GLU A 94 20.62 -5.90 -1.29
N ALA A 95 21.73 -6.30 -1.90
CA ALA A 95 23.04 -5.72 -1.63
C ALA A 95 23.38 -4.48 -2.48
N ALA A 96 22.62 -4.23 -3.54
CA ALA A 96 22.88 -3.15 -4.51
C ALA A 96 22.01 -1.90 -4.25
N ILE A 97 20.88 -2.08 -3.59
CA ILE A 97 20.00 -0.98 -3.21
C ILE A 97 20.54 -0.21 -1.99
N SER A 98 20.08 1.01 -1.79
CA SER A 98 20.47 1.81 -0.63
C SER A 98 20.26 1.05 0.69
N PRO A 99 21.18 1.16 1.66
CA PRO A 99 20.97 0.55 2.97
C PRO A 99 19.69 1.06 3.64
N SER A 100 19.12 0.24 4.53
CA SER A 100 17.88 0.55 5.24
C SER A 100 17.92 1.93 5.89
N ARG A 101 16.87 2.73 5.69
CA ARG A 101 16.69 4.08 6.24
C ARG A 101 17.75 5.11 5.79
N GLN A 102 18.45 4.86 4.68
CA GLN A 102 19.48 5.77 4.16
C GLN A 102 19.12 6.35 2.78
N ASN A 103 17.99 5.97 2.21
CA ASN A 103 17.52 6.56 0.98
C ASN A 103 16.66 7.81 1.26
N GLU A 104 16.38 8.59 0.22
CA GLU A 104 15.44 9.69 0.27
C GLU A 104 14.03 9.17 0.60
N TYR A 105 13.24 9.97 1.31
CA TYR A 105 11.87 9.62 1.67
C TYR A 105 11.03 9.27 0.42
N GLY A 106 10.29 8.18 0.48
CA GLY A 106 9.49 7.68 -0.65
C GLY A 106 10.27 6.87 -1.68
N ARG A 107 11.56 6.60 -1.45
CA ARG A 107 12.39 5.74 -2.30
C ARG A 107 12.68 4.41 -1.61
N ALA A 108 12.76 3.35 -2.43
CA ALA A 108 13.01 2.01 -1.92
C ALA A 108 14.44 1.84 -1.39
N ASP A 109 14.57 1.07 -0.32
CA ASP A 109 15.83 0.72 0.33
C ASP A 109 15.87 -0.77 0.70
N ALA A 110 16.91 -1.22 1.36
CA ALA A 110 17.07 -2.63 1.72
C ALA A 110 15.95 -3.14 2.64
N ALA A 111 15.41 -2.31 3.55
CA ALA A 111 14.31 -2.72 4.41
C ALA A 111 13.02 -2.97 3.60
N THR A 112 12.79 -2.17 2.57
CA THR A 112 11.66 -2.34 1.65
C THR A 112 11.74 -3.67 0.91
N VAL A 113 12.92 -4.02 0.40
CA VAL A 113 13.20 -5.32 -0.24
C VAL A 113 12.98 -6.47 0.74
N GLN A 114 13.54 -6.35 1.94
CA GLN A 114 13.44 -7.37 2.99
C GLN A 114 11.99 -7.60 3.44
N MET A 115 11.20 -6.53 3.59
CA MET A 115 9.80 -6.65 3.95
C MET A 115 8.98 -7.31 2.84
N LEU A 116 9.25 -7.00 1.57
CA LEU A 116 8.56 -7.65 0.46
C LEU A 116 8.92 -9.13 0.37
N LEU A 117 10.17 -9.51 0.62
CA LEU A 117 10.58 -10.92 0.74
C LEU A 117 9.89 -11.62 1.91
N ALA A 118 9.80 -10.97 3.07
CA ALA A 118 9.07 -11.53 4.21
C ALA A 118 7.59 -11.81 3.87
N LYS A 119 6.91 -10.87 3.19
CA LYS A 119 5.53 -11.04 2.72
C LYS A 119 5.39 -12.14 1.67
N LEU A 120 6.32 -12.22 0.73
CA LEU A 120 6.35 -13.25 -0.31
C LEU A 120 6.47 -14.65 0.32
N TYR A 121 7.41 -14.82 1.24
CA TYR A 121 7.63 -16.10 1.92
C TYR A 121 6.50 -16.48 2.89
N LEU A 122 5.93 -15.51 3.59
CA LEU A 122 4.80 -15.76 4.49
C LEU A 122 3.58 -16.35 3.75
N ASN A 123 3.37 -15.94 2.49
CA ASN A 123 2.28 -16.41 1.66
C ASN A 123 2.69 -17.50 0.64
N ALA A 124 3.89 -18.05 0.74
CA ALA A 124 4.38 -19.04 -0.21
C ALA A 124 3.52 -20.32 -0.26
N GLU A 125 2.96 -20.74 0.86
CA GLU A 125 2.06 -21.89 0.89
C GLU A 125 0.82 -21.67 0.01
N VAL A 126 0.27 -20.44 0.00
CA VAL A 126 -0.87 -20.06 -0.86
C VAL A 126 -0.45 -19.96 -2.33
N TYR A 127 0.71 -19.39 -2.61
CA TYR A 127 1.15 -19.13 -3.98
C TYR A 127 1.65 -20.39 -4.67
N ILE A 128 2.48 -21.17 -3.99
CA ILE A 128 3.26 -22.28 -4.57
C ILE A 128 3.14 -23.59 -3.80
N SER A 129 2.26 -23.68 -2.79
CA SER A 129 2.06 -24.86 -1.94
C SER A 129 3.34 -25.34 -1.22
N GLN A 130 4.19 -24.40 -0.83
CA GLN A 130 5.42 -24.66 -0.09
C GLN A 130 5.48 -23.80 1.17
N ASP A 131 5.84 -24.41 2.28
CA ASP A 131 6.11 -23.70 3.53
C ASP A 131 7.46 -22.99 3.44
N ARG A 132 7.47 -21.65 3.61
CA ARG A 132 8.66 -20.80 3.65
C ARG A 132 8.65 -19.90 4.90
N TYR A 133 7.99 -20.32 5.98
CA TYR A 133 7.86 -19.48 7.19
C TYR A 133 9.20 -19.16 7.86
N THR A 134 10.18 -20.07 7.77
CA THR A 134 11.52 -19.82 8.29
C THR A 134 12.21 -18.66 7.56
N ASP A 135 12.05 -18.59 6.24
CA ASP A 135 12.58 -17.49 5.43
C ASP A 135 11.84 -16.18 5.74
N ALA A 136 10.51 -16.25 5.87
CA ALA A 136 9.70 -15.09 6.27
C ALA A 136 10.15 -14.51 7.62
N LEU A 137 10.38 -15.37 8.61
CA LEU A 137 10.89 -14.98 9.93
C LEU A 137 12.27 -14.33 9.82
N ALA A 138 13.19 -14.92 9.04
CA ALA A 138 14.53 -14.39 8.87
C ALA A 138 14.53 -12.99 8.26
N TYR A 139 13.71 -12.76 7.24
CA TYR A 139 13.58 -11.45 6.61
C TYR A 139 12.85 -10.41 7.46
N ALA A 140 11.80 -10.81 8.18
CA ALA A 140 11.14 -9.94 9.15
C ALA A 140 12.12 -9.49 10.25
N GLN A 141 12.98 -10.39 10.72
CA GLN A 141 14.00 -10.06 11.72
C GLN A 141 15.04 -9.06 11.18
N LYS A 142 15.38 -9.10 9.89
CA LYS A 142 16.26 -8.08 9.28
C LYS A 142 15.62 -6.68 9.36
N VAL A 143 14.33 -6.57 9.08
CA VAL A 143 13.58 -5.29 9.16
C VAL A 143 13.55 -4.78 10.61
N ILE A 144 13.25 -5.64 11.58
CA ILE A 144 13.28 -5.26 13.01
C ILE A 144 14.67 -4.77 13.40
N ASN A 145 15.71 -5.49 13.00
CA ASN A 145 17.11 -5.13 13.28
C ASN A 145 17.54 -3.81 12.60
N ALA A 146 16.85 -3.38 11.56
CA ALA A 146 17.06 -2.09 10.90
C ALA A 146 16.46 -0.91 11.70
N GLY A 147 15.79 -1.17 12.82
CA GLY A 147 15.27 -0.17 13.74
C GLY A 147 13.88 0.34 13.38
N PHE A 148 13.06 -0.47 12.70
CA PHE A 148 11.64 -0.23 12.57
C PHE A 148 10.93 -0.76 13.82
N GLU A 149 9.99 0.02 14.34
CA GLU A 149 9.26 -0.26 15.56
C GLU A 149 7.77 -0.02 15.33
N LEU A 150 6.93 -0.72 16.07
CA LEU A 150 5.49 -0.45 16.05
C LEU A 150 5.22 0.92 16.68
N ASP A 151 4.34 1.69 16.08
CA ASP A 151 3.92 2.96 16.65
C ASP A 151 3.17 2.68 17.97
N PRO A 152 3.54 3.36 19.07
CA PRO A 152 2.92 3.12 20.38
C PRO A 152 1.41 3.44 20.38
N LEU A 153 0.96 4.27 19.45
CA LEU A 153 -0.45 4.62 19.28
C LEU A 153 -0.91 4.28 17.87
N TYR A 154 -1.65 3.18 17.72
CA TYR A 154 -2.18 2.71 16.44
C TYR A 154 -2.86 3.80 15.60
N GLN A 155 -3.55 4.74 16.24
CA GLN A 155 -4.20 5.85 15.57
C GLN A 155 -3.23 6.81 14.84
N ASN A 156 -1.96 6.89 15.24
CA ASN A 156 -0.96 7.72 14.56
C ASN A 156 -0.74 7.31 13.11
N LEU A 157 -0.98 6.04 12.79
CA LEU A 157 -0.88 5.51 11.43
C LEU A 157 -1.91 6.11 10.46
N PHE A 158 -2.95 6.75 10.98
CA PHE A 158 -4.08 7.29 10.20
C PHE A 158 -4.20 8.81 10.29
N LEU A 159 -3.28 9.49 10.97
CA LEU A 159 -3.24 10.94 11.06
C LEU A 159 -2.57 11.55 9.83
N ALA A 160 -2.78 12.84 9.61
CA ALA A 160 -2.19 13.56 8.47
C ALA A 160 -0.65 13.59 8.48
N ASP A 161 -0.04 13.39 9.64
CA ASP A 161 1.40 13.34 9.82
C ASP A 161 1.95 11.91 10.05
N ASN A 162 1.19 10.90 9.63
CA ASN A 162 1.56 9.48 9.75
C ASN A 162 2.90 9.13 9.07
N HIS A 163 3.37 9.96 8.15
CA HIS A 163 4.70 9.81 7.54
C HIS A 163 5.86 9.86 8.56
N LYS A 164 5.60 10.31 9.78
CA LYS A 164 6.58 10.33 10.89
C LYS A 164 6.58 9.02 11.70
N SER A 165 5.62 8.13 11.46
CA SER A 165 5.52 6.89 12.22
C SER A 165 6.77 6.02 12.03
N PRO A 166 7.29 5.43 13.12
CA PRO A 166 8.41 4.50 13.05
C PRO A 166 8.09 3.19 12.30
N GLU A 167 6.81 2.91 12.02
CA GLU A 167 6.40 1.75 11.23
C GLU A 167 6.59 1.93 9.73
N MET A 168 6.75 3.19 9.24
CA MET A 168 6.81 3.45 7.80
C MET A 168 8.09 2.88 7.18
N ILE A 169 7.93 1.83 6.36
CA ILE A 169 9.02 1.19 5.63
C ILE A 169 9.12 1.74 4.20
N PHE A 170 8.01 1.79 3.47
CA PHE A 170 7.98 2.29 2.11
C PHE A 170 6.70 3.09 1.85
N PRO A 171 6.74 4.41 2.00
CA PRO A 171 5.61 5.28 1.72
C PRO A 171 5.49 5.56 0.22
N ILE A 172 4.26 5.55 -0.28
CA ILE A 172 3.93 6.07 -1.61
C ILE A 172 3.42 7.48 -1.42
N THR A 173 4.28 8.45 -1.70
CA THR A 173 4.03 9.86 -1.43
C THR A 173 3.04 10.48 -2.44
N GLN A 174 2.11 11.27 -1.92
CA GLN A 174 1.18 12.06 -2.73
C GLN A 174 1.03 13.45 -2.13
N ASP A 175 1.22 14.48 -2.92
CA ASP A 175 1.14 15.88 -2.48
C ASP A 175 -0.20 16.56 -2.80
N GLY A 176 -1.10 15.85 -3.45
CA GLY A 176 -2.41 16.37 -3.83
C GLY A 176 -2.41 17.38 -4.99
N ASN A 177 -1.27 17.93 -5.36
CA ASN A 177 -1.12 18.88 -6.46
C ASN A 177 -0.53 18.22 -7.71
N PHE A 178 0.68 17.69 -7.60
CA PHE A 178 1.41 17.06 -8.71
C PHE A 178 1.23 15.55 -8.73
N THR A 179 1.20 14.92 -7.56
CA THR A 179 0.98 13.49 -7.39
C THR A 179 -0.38 13.25 -6.74
N ARG A 180 -1.39 13.01 -7.57
CA ARG A 180 -2.75 12.72 -7.10
C ARG A 180 -3.41 11.66 -7.97
N THR A 181 -4.35 10.92 -7.38
CA THR A 181 -5.19 10.00 -8.13
C THR A 181 -6.66 10.22 -7.78
N TRP A 182 -7.55 10.02 -8.76
CA TRP A 182 -8.99 10.04 -8.54
C TRP A 182 -9.53 8.69 -8.05
N GLY A 183 -8.67 7.72 -7.89
CA GLY A 183 -8.96 6.41 -7.32
C GLY A 183 -8.21 6.21 -6.00
N GLY A 184 -8.14 4.99 -5.50
CA GLY A 184 -7.44 4.68 -4.26
C GLY A 184 -8.08 5.34 -3.05
N MET A 185 -7.30 6.10 -2.26
CA MET A 185 -7.80 6.71 -1.02
C MET A 185 -8.97 7.66 -1.23
N THR A 186 -8.97 8.47 -2.28
CA THR A 186 -10.11 9.34 -2.61
C THR A 186 -11.41 8.54 -2.77
N PHE A 187 -11.34 7.39 -3.45
CA PHE A 187 -12.49 6.50 -3.59
C PHE A 187 -12.91 5.93 -2.24
N ILE A 188 -11.97 5.39 -1.46
CA ILE A 188 -12.25 4.73 -0.17
C ILE A 188 -12.90 5.73 0.79
N ILE A 189 -12.31 6.91 0.96
CA ILE A 189 -12.81 7.94 1.87
C ILE A 189 -14.21 8.40 1.44
N ARG A 190 -14.36 8.85 0.20
CA ARG A 190 -15.64 9.39 -0.27
C ARG A 190 -16.72 8.32 -0.41
N ALA A 191 -16.36 7.11 -0.78
CA ALA A 191 -17.31 6.01 -0.88
C ALA A 191 -17.76 5.50 0.50
N GLY A 192 -16.93 5.67 1.54
CA GLY A 192 -17.29 5.35 2.91
C GLY A 192 -18.22 6.35 3.58
N LEU A 193 -18.37 7.55 3.02
CA LEU A 193 -19.16 8.64 3.57
C LEU A 193 -20.50 8.77 2.85
N GLY A 194 -21.57 9.03 3.60
CA GLY A 194 -22.90 9.24 3.01
C GLY A 194 -23.97 9.48 4.06
N GLY A 195 -25.21 9.75 3.61
CA GLY A 195 -26.30 10.05 4.49
C GLY A 195 -26.05 11.28 5.34
N SER A 196 -26.30 11.17 6.63
CA SER A 196 -26.12 12.24 7.63
C SER A 196 -24.67 12.45 8.09
N MET A 197 -23.71 11.69 7.54
CA MET A 197 -22.31 11.81 7.94
C MET A 197 -21.72 13.16 7.51
N PRO A 198 -21.13 13.94 8.44
CA PRO A 198 -20.55 15.24 8.11
C PRO A 198 -19.26 15.05 7.28
N ALA A 199 -19.36 15.32 5.99
CA ALA A 199 -18.28 15.11 5.05
C ALA A 199 -17.08 16.04 5.35
N GLU A 200 -17.35 17.26 5.80
CA GLU A 200 -16.32 18.26 6.14
C GLU A 200 -15.43 17.79 7.30
N GLU A 201 -15.99 17.15 8.31
CA GLU A 201 -15.24 16.58 9.44
C GLU A 201 -14.33 15.42 9.02
N SER A 202 -14.62 14.84 7.86
CA SER A 202 -13.80 13.78 7.23
C SER A 202 -12.85 14.32 6.15
N GLY A 203 -12.64 15.63 6.11
CA GLY A 203 -11.70 16.27 5.19
C GLY A 203 -12.11 16.24 3.71
N VAL A 204 -13.40 16.04 3.40
CA VAL A 204 -13.92 16.03 2.03
C VAL A 204 -15.18 16.87 1.88
N VAL A 205 -15.42 17.36 0.69
CA VAL A 205 -16.58 18.24 0.40
C VAL A 205 -17.90 17.48 0.43
N ASN A 206 -17.89 16.21 0.00
CA ASN A 206 -19.08 15.35 -0.02
C ASN A 206 -18.71 13.86 -0.04
N GLY A 207 -19.65 13.03 0.41
CA GLY A 207 -19.56 11.58 0.30
C GLY A 207 -20.27 11.01 -0.94
N TRP A 208 -19.97 9.75 -1.27
CA TRP A 208 -20.57 9.01 -2.40
C TRP A 208 -21.48 7.86 -1.97
N ALA A 209 -21.48 7.51 -0.69
CA ALA A 209 -22.33 6.46 -0.12
C ALA A 209 -22.26 5.09 -0.84
N GLY A 210 -21.08 4.71 -1.33
CA GLY A 210 -20.91 3.52 -2.18
C GLY A 210 -20.32 2.29 -1.50
N VAL A 211 -19.58 2.46 -0.40
CA VAL A 211 -18.94 1.37 0.34
C VAL A 211 -19.56 1.23 1.72
N ARG A 212 -19.78 0.01 2.14
CA ARG A 212 -20.32 -0.31 3.46
C ARG A 212 -19.53 -1.42 4.11
N THR A 213 -19.48 -1.38 5.43
CA THR A 213 -18.89 -2.47 6.18
C THR A 213 -19.83 -3.68 6.23
N THR A 214 -19.27 -4.85 6.48
CA THR A 214 -20.04 -6.06 6.71
C THR A 214 -20.31 -6.25 8.21
N ARG A 215 -21.39 -6.98 8.51
CA ARG A 215 -21.72 -7.35 9.88
C ARG A 215 -20.55 -8.08 10.59
N GLN A 216 -19.84 -8.93 9.87
CA GLN A 216 -18.69 -9.66 10.39
C GLN A 216 -17.55 -8.74 10.82
N LEU A 217 -17.33 -7.62 10.13
CA LEU A 217 -16.35 -6.62 10.56
C LEU A 217 -16.83 -5.91 11.81
N VAL A 218 -18.09 -5.46 11.85
CA VAL A 218 -18.64 -4.76 13.02
C VAL A 218 -18.59 -5.62 14.28
N GLU A 219 -18.86 -6.93 14.17
CA GLU A 219 -18.80 -7.87 15.28
C GLU A 219 -17.38 -8.07 15.87
N LYS A 220 -16.34 -7.58 15.19
CA LYS A 220 -14.97 -7.57 15.73
C LYS A 220 -14.70 -6.44 16.73
N PHE A 221 -15.58 -5.47 16.78
CA PHE A 221 -15.47 -4.34 17.70
C PHE A 221 -16.30 -4.61 18.96
N PRO A 222 -15.94 -4.03 20.12
CA PRO A 222 -16.67 -4.25 21.38
C PRO A 222 -18.15 -3.93 21.26
N PRO A 223 -19.02 -4.68 21.91
CA PRO A 223 -20.44 -4.39 21.98
C PRO A 223 -20.66 -3.08 22.75
N GLY A 224 -21.56 -2.25 22.24
CA GLY A 224 -21.94 -1.00 22.91
C GLY A 224 -21.75 0.25 22.09
N GLY A 225 -21.22 0.10 20.88
CA GLY A 225 -21.03 1.18 19.93
C GLY A 225 -20.59 2.46 20.60
N GLY A 226 -19.36 2.74 20.63
CA GLY A 226 -18.86 3.96 21.23
C GLY A 226 -17.73 4.52 20.37
N SER A 227 -17.32 5.70 20.73
CA SER A 227 -16.10 6.26 20.17
C SER A 227 -14.97 5.26 20.39
N TYR A 228 -14.45 4.68 19.33
CA TYR A 228 -13.53 3.57 19.39
C TYR A 228 -12.11 4.00 19.76
N ILE A 229 -11.83 5.28 19.62
CA ILE A 229 -10.54 5.85 19.91
C ILE A 229 -10.74 6.99 20.92
N GLU A 230 -10.63 6.66 22.18
CA GLU A 230 -10.43 7.69 23.20
C GLU A 230 -8.93 7.94 23.34
N SER A 231 -8.52 9.16 23.06
CA SER A 231 -7.22 9.64 23.48
C SER A 231 -7.14 9.64 25.01
N THR A 232 -6.23 8.87 25.55
CA THR A 232 -5.97 8.83 27.00
C THR A 232 -5.34 10.13 27.53
N GLU A 233 -5.00 11.07 26.67
CA GLU A 233 -4.29 12.30 27.02
C GLU A 233 -5.15 13.57 26.97
N GLY A 234 -6.46 13.45 27.04
CA GLY A 234 -7.35 14.61 27.28
C GLY A 234 -7.54 15.57 26.11
N ASN A 235 -6.98 15.32 24.94
CA ASN A 235 -7.20 16.13 23.75
C ASN A 235 -8.06 15.39 22.73
N THR A 236 -9.34 15.25 23.04
CA THR A 236 -10.32 14.55 22.21
C THR A 236 -10.67 15.25 20.90
N ALA A 237 -10.19 16.47 20.69
CA ALA A 237 -10.51 17.26 19.50
C ALA A 237 -9.70 16.91 18.26
N SER A 238 -8.63 16.13 18.39
CA SER A 238 -7.64 15.92 17.33
C SER A 238 -7.60 14.51 16.74
N TYR A 239 -8.46 13.59 17.20
CA TYR A 239 -8.40 12.19 16.74
C TYR A 239 -9.66 11.78 15.99
N PRO A 240 -9.52 10.99 14.93
CA PRO A 240 -10.66 10.43 14.23
C PRO A 240 -11.43 9.52 15.17
N LYS A 241 -12.69 9.82 15.36
CA LYS A 241 -13.61 8.96 16.11
C LYS A 241 -14.33 8.07 15.13
N ILE A 242 -14.06 6.77 15.19
CA ILE A 242 -14.88 5.80 14.51
C ILE A 242 -16.05 5.48 15.44
N TYR A 243 -17.24 5.92 15.08
CA TYR A 243 -18.46 5.57 15.79
C TYR A 243 -19.13 4.40 15.09
N ILE A 244 -19.23 3.27 15.78
CA ILE A 244 -19.97 2.11 15.30
C ILE A 244 -21.26 2.05 16.14
N PRO A 245 -22.43 2.29 15.53
CA PRO A 245 -23.67 2.20 16.25
C PRO A 245 -23.85 0.81 16.83
N ASN A 246 -24.45 0.75 18.03
CA ASN A 246 -24.78 -0.50 18.67
C ASN A 246 -25.72 -1.30 17.74
N SER A 247 -25.36 -2.55 17.46
CA SER A 247 -26.14 -3.44 16.60
C SER A 247 -27.58 -3.71 17.09
N THR A 248 -27.87 -3.39 18.35
CA THR A 248 -29.21 -3.53 18.95
C THR A 248 -30.07 -2.26 18.81
N GLN A 249 -29.46 -1.13 18.54
CA GLN A 249 -30.16 0.09 18.15
C GLN A 249 -30.15 0.17 16.64
N GLY A 250 -30.87 -0.70 16.00
CA GLY A 250 -30.98 -0.68 14.57
C GLY A 250 -31.06 0.77 14.10
N PHE A 251 -30.53 1.01 12.96
CA PHE A 251 -30.62 2.26 12.24
C PHE A 251 -31.96 2.91 12.50
N ASP A 252 -32.00 4.16 12.87
CA ASP A 252 -33.26 4.87 13.04
C ASP A 252 -33.96 4.90 11.66
N ALA A 253 -34.97 4.03 11.52
CA ALA A 253 -35.75 3.93 10.31
C ALA A 253 -36.54 5.21 9.97
N THR A 254 -36.49 6.22 10.86
CA THR A 254 -37.07 7.53 10.65
C THR A 254 -36.13 8.52 9.99
N ASP A 255 -34.86 8.20 9.85
CA ASP A 255 -33.91 9.01 9.08
C ASP A 255 -34.15 8.80 7.57
N THR A 256 -34.99 9.65 7.03
CA THR A 256 -35.43 9.61 5.64
C THR A 256 -34.30 9.93 4.64
N ASP A 257 -33.22 10.53 5.08
CA ASP A 257 -32.05 10.80 4.24
C ASP A 257 -31.15 9.56 4.09
N ASN A 258 -31.45 8.54 4.85
CA ASN A 258 -30.68 7.33 4.87
C ASN A 258 -31.36 6.21 4.07
N SER A 259 -31.08 6.15 2.80
CA SER A 259 -31.55 5.08 1.92
C SER A 259 -31.08 3.68 2.35
N LEU A 260 -30.31 3.56 3.40
CA LEU A 260 -29.72 2.33 3.92
C LEU A 260 -30.54 1.69 5.01
N ALA A 261 -31.37 2.47 5.70
CA ALA A 261 -32.24 1.99 6.77
C ALA A 261 -33.22 0.91 6.30
N SER A 262 -33.58 0.94 5.03
CA SER A 262 -34.54 -0.01 4.43
C SER A 262 -33.94 -1.38 4.12
N THR A 263 -32.62 -1.55 4.15
CA THR A 263 -31.95 -2.79 3.75
C THR A 263 -31.53 -3.67 4.92
N GLY A 264 -31.67 -3.16 6.16
CA GLY A 264 -31.17 -3.84 7.36
C GLY A 264 -29.65 -3.87 7.45
N ASP A 265 -28.96 -3.11 6.61
CA ASP A 265 -27.52 -2.98 6.66
C ASP A 265 -27.10 -2.17 7.88
N MET A 266 -26.05 -2.60 8.54
CA MET A 266 -25.48 -1.83 9.63
C MET A 266 -24.80 -0.61 9.07
N VAL A 267 -25.25 0.55 9.49
CA VAL A 267 -24.67 1.82 9.10
C VAL A 267 -23.58 2.21 10.05
N TYR A 268 -22.54 2.58 9.47
CA TYR A 268 -21.35 3.13 10.06
C TYR A 268 -21.50 4.65 10.15
N GLU A 269 -21.76 5.17 11.34
CA GLU A 269 -21.53 6.57 11.64
C GLU A 269 -20.08 6.71 12.10
N GLY A 270 -19.19 7.02 11.18
CA GLY A 270 -17.80 7.20 11.48
C GLY A 270 -17.32 8.54 10.99
N HIS A 271 -16.82 9.34 11.91
CA HIS A 271 -16.03 10.48 11.56
C HIS A 271 -14.58 10.00 11.42
N VAL A 272 -14.14 9.82 10.19
CA VAL A 272 -12.71 9.70 9.92
C VAL A 272 -12.20 11.13 9.73
N TYR A 273 -11.73 11.73 10.80
CA TYR A 273 -11.19 13.07 10.77
C TYR A 273 -9.77 13.02 10.23
N PHE A 274 -9.58 13.57 9.05
CA PHE A 274 -8.25 13.88 8.53
C PHE A 274 -8.07 15.40 8.70
N PRO A 275 -7.21 15.85 9.63
CA PRO A 275 -6.93 17.27 9.76
C PRO A 275 -6.43 17.83 8.42
N GLU A 276 -6.86 19.03 8.08
CA GLU A 276 -6.34 19.79 6.96
C GLU A 276 -4.84 20.01 7.12
N ALA A 277 -4.05 19.15 6.55
CA ALA A 277 -2.62 19.38 6.39
C ALA A 277 -2.16 18.64 5.14
N ASN A 278 -1.94 19.40 4.11
CA ASN A 278 -1.06 19.10 2.97
C ASN A 278 -1.17 17.75 2.25
N GLY A 279 -2.31 17.09 2.30
CA GLY A 279 -2.69 16.08 1.30
C GLY A 279 -1.87 14.80 1.22
N GLU A 280 -1.05 14.47 2.20
CA GLU A 280 -0.28 13.24 2.22
C GLU A 280 -1.05 12.13 2.93
N PHE A 281 -1.44 11.09 2.18
CA PHE A 281 -2.09 9.90 2.70
C PHE A 281 -1.21 8.69 2.46
N PHE A 282 -1.02 7.88 3.49
CA PHE A 282 -0.23 6.66 3.41
C PHE A 282 -1.12 5.45 3.69
N ILE A 283 -0.90 4.38 2.93
CA ILE A 283 -1.45 3.05 3.21
C ILE A 283 -0.30 2.24 3.78
N ALA A 284 -0.45 1.83 5.02
CA ALA A 284 0.46 0.87 5.64
C ALA A 284 0.16 -0.55 5.18
#